data_4a95a80caa2009ae99eae95fe1b20bcb
#
_entry.id   4a95a80caa2009ae99eae95fe1b20bcb
#
_cell.length_a   1.000
_cell.length_b   1.000
_cell.length_c   1.000
_cell.angle_alpha   90.00
_cell.angle_beta   90.00
_cell.angle_gamma   90.00
#
_symmetry.space_group_name_H-M   'P 1'
#
loop_
_entity.id
_entity.type
_entity.pdbx_description
1 polymer ?
#
loop_
_entity_poly.entity_id
_entity_poly.type
_entity_poly.pdbx_seq_one_letter_code
_entity_poly.pdbx_strand_id
1 'polypeptide(L)'
;MIGASLVRAAGFAYPFLSYRLSELALSTSSISTILAAFGVGWLVGQIVLGRLADIVGRRAALVGSMLLAAVTLPLLGGLSHPAAVALAAVVVGAVYDAPRPVITAVVADTVSDDAARASINGWRHFGINVGAATTGAAGGLLSDSTGLTALYWINAVACAAFALTALACMPQDRPAHRGAAAVGGRDTYRTAVTDARLWLLWLVSLGALIPVAGLFSILPLLMDDAGLPASAYGWTQVASACTVLVLSVPLNRWLARRASRGASMVPLLAVSSLVLGAGLGSAGLADSTPQYVIAACIGIPGEIVVFVAATALLDQITPPQARGLYAGIWGSTLAAAVICAPALAGWSLTQGGPQLVAVTTTLCGLIGTAACLPLAVLMHHPRTHQALPVK
;
A
#
# COMPACT_ATOMS: atom_id res chain seq x y z
N MET A 1 15.49 -8.77 5.43
CA MET A 1 15.49 -7.68 4.43
C MET A 1 15.61 -8.23 3.00
N ILE A 2 16.65 -8.98 2.65
CA ILE A 2 16.87 -9.54 1.30
C ILE A 2 15.63 -10.31 0.79
N GLY A 3 15.06 -11.22 1.58
CA GLY A 3 13.87 -11.96 1.18
C GLY A 3 12.64 -11.09 0.89
N ALA A 4 12.40 -10.05 1.69
CA ALA A 4 11.30 -9.12 1.45
C ALA A 4 11.52 -8.29 0.18
N SER A 5 12.76 -7.88 -0.12
CA SER A 5 13.10 -7.20 -1.36
C SER A 5 12.96 -8.12 -2.57
N LEU A 6 13.34 -9.40 -2.44
CA LEU A 6 13.18 -10.41 -3.48
C LEU A 6 11.71 -10.63 -3.84
N VAL A 7 10.85 -10.83 -2.83
CA VAL A 7 9.40 -10.98 -3.03
C VAL A 7 8.81 -9.73 -3.68
N ARG A 8 9.31 -8.54 -3.32
CA ARG A 8 8.84 -7.29 -3.96
C ARG A 8 9.32 -7.17 -5.40
N ALA A 9 10.56 -7.58 -5.70
CA ALA A 9 11.11 -7.58 -7.07
C ALA A 9 10.39 -8.55 -8.02
N ALA A 10 9.81 -9.62 -7.47
CA ALA A 10 8.96 -10.58 -8.18
C ALA A 10 7.47 -10.34 -7.92
N GLY A 11 7.08 -9.15 -7.48
CA GLY A 11 5.73 -8.81 -7.03
C GLY A 11 4.70 -8.60 -8.14
N PHE A 12 4.65 -9.49 -9.12
CA PHE A 12 3.84 -9.36 -10.34
C PHE A 12 2.33 -9.54 -10.10
N ALA A 13 1.94 -10.28 -9.06
CA ALA A 13 0.58 -10.77 -8.90
C ALA A 13 -0.51 -9.70 -9.00
N TYR A 14 -0.38 -8.58 -8.27
CA TYR A 14 -1.39 -7.53 -8.28
C TYR A 14 -1.25 -6.57 -9.48
N PRO A 15 -0.05 -6.05 -9.81
CA PRO A 15 0.11 -5.09 -10.90
C PRO A 15 -0.27 -5.62 -12.29
N PHE A 16 -0.07 -6.91 -12.54
CA PHE A 16 -0.38 -7.53 -13.83
C PHE A 16 -1.68 -8.35 -13.83
N LEU A 17 -2.46 -8.30 -12.71
CA LEU A 17 -3.69 -9.06 -12.60
C LEU A 17 -4.76 -8.58 -13.60
N SER A 18 -4.88 -7.27 -13.85
CA SER A 18 -5.83 -6.73 -14.84
C SER A 18 -5.60 -7.34 -16.22
N TYR A 19 -4.38 -7.35 -16.71
CA TYR A 19 -4.01 -7.95 -17.99
C TYR A 19 -4.31 -9.45 -18.04
N ARG A 20 -4.01 -10.19 -16.95
CA ARG A 20 -4.33 -11.62 -16.87
C ARG A 20 -5.82 -11.88 -16.92
N LEU A 21 -6.63 -11.03 -16.29
CA LEU A 21 -8.09 -11.14 -16.30
C LEU A 21 -8.69 -10.73 -17.66
N SER A 22 -8.05 -9.80 -18.35
CA SER A 22 -8.41 -9.40 -19.72
C SER A 22 -8.16 -10.54 -20.72
N GLU A 23 -7.04 -11.30 -20.60
CA GLU A 23 -6.81 -12.52 -21.38
C GLU A 23 -7.94 -13.57 -21.23
N LEU A 24 -8.63 -13.58 -20.08
CA LEU A 24 -9.79 -14.43 -19.85
C LEU A 24 -11.08 -13.88 -20.45
N ALA A 25 -11.01 -12.78 -21.21
CA ALA A 25 -12.14 -12.06 -21.79
C ALA A 25 -13.22 -11.66 -20.75
N LEU A 26 -12.80 -11.35 -19.52
CA LEU A 26 -13.69 -10.87 -18.48
C LEU A 26 -14.06 -9.41 -18.73
N SER A 27 -15.29 -9.03 -18.37
CA SER A 27 -15.71 -7.63 -18.44
C SER A 27 -14.93 -6.74 -17.46
N THR A 28 -14.77 -5.47 -17.77
CA THR A 28 -14.13 -4.45 -16.92
C THR A 28 -14.70 -4.43 -15.49
N SER A 29 -16.04 -4.61 -15.36
CA SER A 29 -16.71 -4.72 -14.07
C SER A 29 -16.26 -5.95 -13.28
N SER A 30 -16.09 -7.11 -13.94
CA SER A 30 -15.60 -8.33 -13.30
C SER A 30 -14.13 -8.18 -12.88
N ILE A 31 -13.30 -7.61 -13.75
CA ILE A 31 -11.89 -7.36 -13.50
C ILE A 31 -11.72 -6.46 -12.26
N SER A 32 -12.41 -5.32 -12.24
CA SER A 32 -12.34 -4.38 -11.12
C SER A 32 -12.87 -4.97 -9.81
N THR A 33 -13.91 -5.82 -9.87
CA THR A 33 -14.44 -6.54 -8.70
C THR A 33 -13.41 -7.53 -8.15
N ILE A 34 -12.70 -8.27 -9.00
CA ILE A 34 -11.66 -9.23 -8.59
C ILE A 34 -10.47 -8.49 -7.99
N LEU A 35 -10.06 -7.34 -8.57
CA LEU A 35 -9.01 -6.50 -8.01
C LEU A 35 -9.40 -5.94 -6.62
N ALA A 36 -10.65 -5.51 -6.45
CA ALA A 36 -11.16 -5.07 -5.15
C ALA A 36 -11.22 -6.23 -4.14
N ALA A 37 -11.62 -7.43 -4.58
CA ALA A 37 -11.62 -8.63 -3.76
C ALA A 37 -10.23 -9.02 -3.26
N PHE A 38 -9.20 -8.86 -4.09
CA PHE A 38 -7.79 -8.98 -3.65
C PHE A 38 -7.49 -8.00 -2.52
N GLY A 39 -7.94 -6.75 -2.63
CA GLY A 39 -7.78 -5.72 -1.58
C GLY A 39 -8.51 -6.09 -0.27
N VAL A 40 -9.72 -6.67 -0.36
CA VAL A 40 -10.44 -7.20 0.82
C VAL A 40 -9.65 -8.32 1.48
N GLY A 41 -9.11 -9.26 0.69
CA GLY A 41 -8.22 -10.29 1.18
C GLY A 41 -7.03 -9.69 1.92
N TRP A 42 -6.39 -8.69 1.34
CA TRP A 42 -5.25 -8.00 1.96
C TRP A 42 -5.59 -7.38 3.31
N LEU A 43 -6.72 -6.66 3.41
CA LEU A 43 -7.18 -6.08 4.68
C LEU A 43 -7.40 -7.14 5.76
N VAL A 44 -8.13 -8.20 5.42
CA VAL A 44 -8.40 -9.32 6.33
C VAL A 44 -7.10 -10.03 6.72
N GLY A 45 -6.23 -10.28 5.76
CA GLY A 45 -4.95 -10.95 5.95
C GLY A 45 -4.04 -10.21 6.92
N GLN A 46 -3.95 -8.89 6.85
CA GLN A 46 -3.16 -8.10 7.79
C GLN A 46 -3.64 -8.24 9.24
N ILE A 47 -4.97 -8.24 9.45
CA ILE A 47 -5.57 -8.38 10.78
C ILE A 47 -5.35 -9.80 11.31
N VAL A 48 -5.63 -10.80 10.48
CA VAL A 48 -5.52 -12.22 10.86
C VAL A 48 -4.07 -12.59 11.12
N LEU A 49 -3.16 -12.23 10.19
CA LEU A 49 -1.75 -12.59 10.32
C LEU A 49 -1.05 -11.85 11.47
N GLY A 50 -1.45 -10.60 11.74
CA GLY A 50 -0.98 -9.88 12.91
C GLY A 50 -1.29 -10.64 14.21
N ARG A 51 -2.56 -11.05 14.38
CA ARG A 51 -2.97 -11.86 15.54
C ARG A 51 -2.33 -13.24 15.56
N LEU A 52 -2.24 -13.89 14.41
CA LEU A 52 -1.62 -15.21 14.30
C LEU A 52 -0.15 -15.14 14.70
N ALA A 53 0.58 -14.10 14.29
CA ALA A 53 1.97 -13.89 14.68
C ALA A 53 2.17 -13.74 16.19
N ASP A 54 1.17 -13.16 16.88
CA ASP A 54 1.19 -13.07 18.36
C ASP A 54 0.90 -14.40 19.05
N ILE A 55 0.17 -15.33 18.39
CA ILE A 55 -0.22 -16.63 18.97
C ILE A 55 0.80 -17.72 18.66
N VAL A 56 1.14 -17.91 17.38
CA VAL A 56 2.02 -18.99 16.92
C VAL A 56 3.48 -18.59 16.81
N GLY A 57 3.75 -17.27 16.92
CA GLY A 57 5.07 -16.69 16.74
C GLY A 57 5.27 -16.07 15.38
N ARG A 58 6.22 -15.14 15.31
CA ARG A 58 6.45 -14.29 14.12
C ARG A 58 7.08 -15.05 12.97
N ARG A 59 8.02 -15.95 13.28
CA ARG A 59 8.67 -16.81 12.29
C ARG A 59 7.67 -17.76 11.66
N ALA A 60 6.88 -18.46 12.48
CA ALA A 60 5.88 -19.41 12.00
C ALA A 60 4.80 -18.73 11.14
N ALA A 61 4.30 -17.56 11.58
CA ALA A 61 3.31 -16.79 10.82
C ALA A 61 3.87 -16.30 9.47
N LEU A 62 5.10 -15.78 9.44
CA LEU A 62 5.77 -15.33 8.21
C LEU A 62 6.00 -16.48 7.23
N VAL A 63 6.56 -17.59 7.72
CA VAL A 63 6.85 -18.76 6.88
C VAL A 63 5.56 -19.36 6.34
N GLY A 64 4.55 -19.55 7.19
CA GLY A 64 3.26 -20.11 6.80
C GLY A 64 2.56 -19.28 5.74
N SER A 65 2.54 -17.94 5.89
CA SER A 65 1.93 -17.05 4.89
C SER A 65 2.68 -17.08 3.55
N MET A 66 4.02 -17.11 3.56
CA MET A 66 4.81 -17.16 2.33
C MET A 66 4.70 -18.51 1.62
N LEU A 67 4.65 -19.62 2.34
CA LEU A 67 4.40 -20.93 1.73
C LEU A 67 2.99 -21.04 1.15
N LEU A 68 1.99 -20.49 1.85
CA LEU A 68 0.62 -20.45 1.33
C LEU A 68 0.53 -19.55 0.09
N ALA A 69 1.23 -18.40 0.08
CA ALA A 69 1.34 -17.56 -1.11
C ALA A 69 2.00 -18.30 -2.27
N ALA A 70 3.08 -19.05 -2.01
CA ALA A 70 3.77 -19.83 -3.04
C ALA A 70 2.88 -20.90 -3.71
N VAL A 71 1.90 -21.44 -2.98
CA VAL A 71 0.93 -22.40 -3.53
C VAL A 71 -0.23 -21.70 -4.24
N THR A 72 -0.74 -20.60 -3.66
CA THR A 72 -1.96 -19.93 -4.17
C THR A 72 -1.70 -19.02 -5.38
N LEU A 73 -0.48 -18.48 -5.52
CA LEU A 73 -0.11 -17.64 -6.67
C LEU A 73 -0.22 -18.38 -8.02
N PRO A 74 0.36 -19.57 -8.20
CA PRO A 74 0.17 -20.34 -9.45
C PRO A 74 -1.29 -20.70 -9.72
N LEU A 75 -2.07 -20.96 -8.68
CA LEU A 75 -3.51 -21.20 -8.82
C LEU A 75 -4.21 -19.95 -9.36
N LEU A 76 -3.92 -18.76 -8.82
CA LEU A 76 -4.49 -17.51 -9.35
C LEU A 76 -4.12 -17.29 -10.83
N GLY A 77 -2.88 -17.56 -11.22
CA GLY A 77 -2.41 -17.45 -12.60
C GLY A 77 -3.01 -18.49 -13.56
N GLY A 78 -3.34 -19.69 -13.07
CA GLY A 78 -3.80 -20.82 -13.88
C GLY A 78 -5.32 -21.01 -13.97
N LEU A 79 -6.08 -20.43 -13.04
CA LEU A 79 -7.54 -20.54 -13.04
C LEU A 79 -8.16 -19.69 -14.16
N SER A 80 -9.30 -20.19 -14.73
CA SER A 80 -10.06 -19.50 -15.77
C SER A 80 -11.51 -19.21 -15.38
N HIS A 81 -12.07 -19.94 -14.41
CA HIS A 81 -13.45 -19.71 -13.97
C HIS A 81 -13.53 -18.44 -13.07
N PRO A 82 -14.38 -17.45 -13.39
CA PRO A 82 -14.38 -16.14 -12.71
C PRO A 82 -14.53 -16.21 -11.19
N ALA A 83 -15.44 -17.04 -10.69
CA ALA A 83 -15.64 -17.18 -9.24
C ALA A 83 -14.43 -17.83 -8.53
N ALA A 84 -13.75 -18.80 -9.19
CA ALA A 84 -12.55 -19.42 -8.66
C ALA A 84 -11.37 -18.43 -8.63
N VAL A 85 -11.23 -17.62 -9.69
CA VAL A 85 -10.24 -16.54 -9.76
C VAL A 85 -10.49 -15.49 -8.68
N ALA A 86 -11.75 -15.07 -8.46
CA ALA A 86 -12.10 -14.13 -7.40
C ALA A 86 -11.74 -14.68 -6.01
N LEU A 87 -12.06 -15.93 -5.73
CA LEU A 87 -11.70 -16.58 -4.47
C LEU A 87 -10.18 -16.68 -4.31
N ALA A 88 -9.46 -17.08 -5.36
CA ALA A 88 -8.00 -17.13 -5.34
C ALA A 88 -7.40 -15.75 -5.12
N ALA A 89 -7.95 -14.69 -5.71
CA ALA A 89 -7.52 -13.31 -5.51
C ALA A 89 -7.67 -12.88 -4.05
N VAL A 90 -8.79 -13.20 -3.39
CA VAL A 90 -8.98 -12.95 -1.95
C VAL A 90 -7.91 -13.68 -1.13
N VAL A 91 -7.67 -14.96 -1.41
CA VAL A 91 -6.70 -15.77 -0.66
C VAL A 91 -5.27 -15.24 -0.89
N VAL A 92 -4.88 -14.96 -2.13
CA VAL A 92 -3.56 -14.38 -2.44
C VAL A 92 -3.40 -13.02 -1.78
N GLY A 93 -4.40 -12.15 -1.86
CA GLY A 93 -4.39 -10.87 -1.15
C GLY A 93 -4.18 -11.05 0.36
N ALA A 94 -4.86 -12.02 0.96
CA ALA A 94 -4.78 -12.29 2.39
C ALA A 94 -3.41 -12.80 2.86
N VAL A 95 -2.61 -13.45 2.00
CA VAL A 95 -1.36 -14.07 2.43
C VAL A 95 -0.12 -13.40 1.88
N TYR A 96 -0.19 -12.80 0.68
CA TYR A 96 0.98 -12.30 -0.02
C TYR A 96 1.59 -11.02 0.61
N ASP A 97 0.77 -10.02 0.89
CA ASP A 97 1.23 -8.73 1.46
C ASP A 97 0.96 -8.61 2.99
N ALA A 98 0.28 -9.57 3.56
CA ALA A 98 -0.03 -9.64 4.99
C ALA A 98 1.21 -9.70 5.93
N PRO A 99 2.39 -10.21 5.52
CA PRO A 99 3.58 -10.20 6.38
C PRO A 99 4.16 -8.82 6.72
N ARG A 100 3.74 -7.75 6.09
CA ARG A 100 4.29 -6.39 6.34
C ARG A 100 4.29 -5.99 7.83
N PRO A 101 3.19 -6.11 8.59
CA PRO A 101 3.19 -5.81 10.01
C PRO A 101 4.10 -6.75 10.81
N VAL A 102 4.17 -8.04 10.43
CA VAL A 102 5.04 -9.02 11.09
C VAL A 102 6.51 -8.64 10.91
N ILE A 103 6.93 -8.29 9.68
CA ILE A 103 8.31 -7.85 9.40
C ILE A 103 8.65 -6.59 10.19
N THR A 104 7.72 -5.62 10.27
CA THR A 104 7.92 -4.39 11.05
C THR A 104 8.10 -4.69 12.53
N ALA A 105 7.29 -5.60 13.07
CA ALA A 105 7.39 -6.05 14.44
C ALA A 105 8.71 -6.78 14.73
N VAL A 106 9.16 -7.68 13.83
CA VAL A 106 10.46 -8.36 13.96
C VAL A 106 11.61 -7.35 14.03
N VAL A 107 11.62 -6.32 13.17
CA VAL A 107 12.63 -5.26 13.20
C VAL A 107 12.61 -4.52 14.53
N ALA A 108 11.43 -4.17 15.03
CA ALA A 108 11.27 -3.46 16.30
C ALA A 108 11.76 -4.28 17.50
N ASP A 109 11.55 -5.61 17.50
CA ASP A 109 11.98 -6.49 18.58
C ASP A 109 13.47 -6.83 18.55
N THR A 110 14.07 -6.84 17.34
CA THR A 110 15.45 -7.28 17.16
C THR A 110 16.45 -6.14 17.32
N VAL A 111 16.01 -4.90 16.99
CA VAL A 111 16.87 -3.72 16.98
C VAL A 111 16.42 -2.73 18.06
N SER A 112 17.19 -2.66 19.14
CA SER A 112 16.90 -1.78 20.28
C SER A 112 17.27 -0.31 20.04
N ASP A 113 18.28 -0.06 19.19
CA ASP A 113 18.74 1.29 18.87
C ASP A 113 17.83 1.97 17.83
N ASP A 114 17.31 3.13 18.17
CA ASP A 114 16.37 3.88 17.33
C ASP A 114 17.00 4.37 16.02
N ALA A 115 18.29 4.75 16.04
CA ALA A 115 19.02 5.20 14.86
C ALA A 115 19.26 4.02 13.88
N ALA A 116 19.68 2.85 14.41
CA ALA A 116 19.82 1.64 13.63
C ALA A 116 18.48 1.19 13.03
N ARG A 117 17.39 1.28 13.82
CA ARG A 117 16.03 0.95 13.37
C ARG A 117 15.57 1.88 12.22
N ALA A 118 15.82 3.19 12.35
CA ALA A 118 15.54 4.16 11.30
C ALA A 118 16.32 3.87 10.03
N SER A 119 17.61 3.54 10.15
CA SER A 119 18.47 3.14 9.02
C SER A 119 17.94 1.87 8.33
N ILE A 120 17.58 0.83 9.07
CA ILE A 120 17.03 -0.41 8.54
C ILE A 120 15.72 -0.16 7.79
N ASN A 121 14.82 0.69 8.34
CA ASN A 121 13.58 1.05 7.67
C ASN A 121 13.84 1.86 6.38
N GLY A 122 14.86 2.72 6.37
CA GLY A 122 15.31 3.44 5.17
C GLY A 122 15.78 2.49 4.07
N TRP A 123 16.65 1.53 4.41
CA TRP A 123 17.11 0.50 3.47
C TRP A 123 15.98 -0.41 2.99
N ARG A 124 15.02 -0.73 3.87
CA ARG A 124 13.82 -1.48 3.48
C ARG A 124 12.98 -0.71 2.47
N HIS A 125 12.77 0.57 2.69
CA HIS A 125 12.03 1.43 1.75
C HIS A 125 12.74 1.53 0.40
N PHE A 126 14.06 1.74 0.40
CA PHE A 126 14.87 1.70 -0.82
C PHE A 126 14.72 0.37 -1.57
N GLY A 127 14.88 -0.76 -0.87
CA GLY A 127 14.72 -2.09 -1.46
C GLY A 127 13.32 -2.36 -2.03
N ILE A 128 12.26 -1.82 -1.42
CA ILE A 128 10.89 -1.89 -1.95
C ILE A 128 10.77 -1.13 -3.27
N ASN A 129 11.36 0.06 -3.39
CA ASN A 129 11.29 0.87 -4.62
C ASN A 129 12.12 0.27 -5.76
N VAL A 130 13.34 -0.21 -5.46
CA VAL A 130 14.14 -0.98 -6.43
C VAL A 130 13.39 -2.24 -6.87
N GLY A 131 12.74 -2.95 -5.93
CA GLY A 131 11.90 -4.10 -6.23
C GLY A 131 10.73 -3.74 -7.14
N ALA A 132 10.06 -2.62 -6.91
CA ALA A 132 8.95 -2.15 -7.75
C ALA A 132 9.41 -1.83 -9.19
N ALA A 133 10.60 -1.19 -9.35
CA ALA A 133 11.22 -0.98 -10.67
C ALA A 133 11.50 -2.30 -11.38
N THR A 134 12.08 -3.26 -10.65
CA THR A 134 12.38 -4.60 -11.19
C THR A 134 11.09 -5.32 -11.59
N THR A 135 10.05 -5.25 -10.77
CA THR A 135 8.72 -5.81 -11.09
C THR A 135 8.17 -5.21 -12.38
N GLY A 136 8.23 -3.89 -12.54
CA GLY A 136 7.77 -3.23 -13.77
C GLY A 136 8.54 -3.68 -15.00
N ALA A 137 9.87 -3.55 -14.96
CA ALA A 137 10.74 -3.91 -16.07
C ALA A 137 10.66 -5.40 -16.43
N ALA A 138 10.88 -6.27 -15.44
CA ALA A 138 10.86 -7.71 -15.65
C ALA A 138 9.46 -8.21 -16.01
N GLY A 139 8.41 -7.71 -15.34
CA GLY A 139 7.03 -8.10 -15.61
C GLY A 139 6.61 -7.73 -17.03
N GLY A 140 6.92 -6.51 -17.50
CA GLY A 140 6.65 -6.10 -18.87
C GLY A 140 7.38 -6.96 -19.91
N LEU A 141 8.70 -7.16 -19.75
CA LEU A 141 9.50 -7.96 -20.68
C LEU A 141 9.11 -9.44 -20.67
N LEU A 142 8.86 -10.02 -19.50
CA LEU A 142 8.52 -11.43 -19.36
C LEU A 142 7.09 -11.71 -19.83
N SER A 143 6.14 -10.79 -19.65
CA SER A 143 4.77 -10.96 -20.11
C SER A 143 4.71 -11.20 -21.63
N ASP A 144 5.54 -10.45 -22.39
CA ASP A 144 5.57 -10.56 -23.86
C ASP A 144 6.28 -11.84 -24.34
N SER A 145 7.23 -12.38 -23.56
CA SER A 145 8.05 -13.53 -23.95
C SER A 145 7.55 -14.88 -23.41
N THR A 146 7.06 -14.92 -22.18
CA THR A 146 6.68 -16.17 -21.47
C THR A 146 5.20 -16.25 -21.10
N GLY A 147 4.45 -15.17 -21.34
CA GLY A 147 3.06 -15.03 -20.97
C GLY A 147 2.84 -14.67 -19.51
N LEU A 148 1.67 -14.10 -19.23
CA LEU A 148 1.33 -13.58 -17.89
C LEU A 148 1.29 -14.67 -16.80
N THR A 149 0.91 -15.89 -17.13
CA THR A 149 0.86 -17.00 -16.17
C THR A 149 2.23 -17.31 -15.56
N ALA A 150 3.33 -17.19 -16.34
CA ALA A 150 4.69 -17.43 -15.85
C ALA A 150 5.07 -16.44 -14.72
N LEU A 151 4.56 -15.22 -14.75
CA LEU A 151 4.82 -14.21 -13.71
C LEU A 151 4.35 -14.67 -12.32
N TYR A 152 3.23 -15.39 -12.26
CA TYR A 152 2.71 -15.93 -11.00
C TYR A 152 3.57 -17.06 -10.45
N TRP A 153 4.15 -17.89 -11.32
CA TRP A 153 5.11 -18.93 -10.93
C TRP A 153 6.42 -18.33 -10.41
N ILE A 154 6.95 -17.31 -11.07
CA ILE A 154 8.16 -16.61 -10.61
C ILE A 154 7.91 -15.96 -9.24
N ASN A 155 6.76 -15.34 -9.06
CA ASN A 155 6.37 -14.77 -7.78
C ASN A 155 6.23 -15.85 -6.69
N ALA A 156 5.67 -17.02 -7.01
CA ALA A 156 5.57 -18.14 -6.10
C ALA A 156 6.94 -18.67 -5.66
N VAL A 157 7.88 -18.80 -6.59
CA VAL A 157 9.27 -19.19 -6.29
C VAL A 157 9.94 -18.18 -5.36
N ALA A 158 9.73 -16.87 -5.58
CA ALA A 158 10.27 -15.84 -4.70
C ALA A 158 9.67 -15.93 -3.28
N CYS A 159 8.37 -16.20 -3.15
CA CYS A 159 7.73 -16.42 -1.85
C CYS A 159 8.28 -17.66 -1.14
N ALA A 160 8.46 -18.77 -1.86
CA ALA A 160 9.05 -19.99 -1.31
C ALA A 160 10.51 -19.75 -0.86
N ALA A 161 11.32 -19.06 -1.66
CA ALA A 161 12.69 -18.69 -1.32
C ALA A 161 12.73 -17.80 -0.06
N PHE A 162 11.80 -16.87 0.07
CA PHE A 162 11.69 -16.04 1.29
C PHE A 162 11.30 -16.88 2.50
N ALA A 163 10.35 -17.81 2.38
CA ALA A 163 9.97 -18.72 3.46
C ALA A 163 11.18 -19.56 3.92
N LEU A 164 11.94 -20.14 2.98
CA LEU A 164 13.15 -20.90 3.28
C LEU A 164 14.24 -20.05 3.96
N THR A 165 14.44 -18.81 3.47
CA THR A 165 15.37 -17.86 4.08
C THR A 165 14.95 -17.51 5.51
N ALA A 166 13.66 -17.30 5.74
CA ALA A 166 13.12 -17.02 7.07
C ALA A 166 13.29 -18.23 8.00
N LEU A 167 13.07 -19.46 7.50
CA LEU A 167 13.32 -20.70 8.25
C LEU A 167 14.80 -20.87 8.61
N ALA A 168 15.72 -20.51 7.74
CA ALA A 168 17.15 -20.67 7.98
C ALA A 168 17.73 -19.59 8.89
N CYS A 169 17.28 -18.33 8.76
CA CYS A 169 17.95 -17.17 9.35
C CYS A 169 17.21 -16.55 10.54
N MET A 170 15.90 -16.78 10.69
CA MET A 170 15.16 -16.20 11.82
C MET A 170 15.31 -17.10 13.05
N PRO A 171 15.52 -16.50 14.25
CA PRO A 171 15.49 -17.23 15.52
C PRO A 171 14.16 -17.97 15.68
N GLN A 172 14.19 -19.08 16.42
CA GLN A 172 12.95 -19.77 16.79
C GLN A 172 12.06 -18.85 17.63
N ASP A 173 10.76 -18.93 17.39
CA ASP A 173 9.79 -18.18 18.15
C ASP A 173 9.88 -18.56 19.63
N ARG A 174 10.12 -17.57 20.49
CA ARG A 174 9.98 -17.77 21.94
C ARG A 174 8.49 -17.73 22.26
N PRO A 175 8.01 -18.56 23.22
CA PRO A 175 6.63 -18.47 23.67
C PRO A 175 6.33 -17.02 24.04
N ALA A 176 5.32 -16.45 23.39
CA ALA A 176 4.95 -15.07 23.67
C ALA A 176 4.66 -14.91 25.15
N HIS A 177 5.35 -13.99 25.82
CA HIS A 177 4.95 -13.60 27.17
C HIS A 177 3.54 -13.00 27.04
N ARG A 178 2.53 -13.74 27.51
CA ARG A 178 1.10 -13.39 27.45
C ARG A 178 0.73 -12.06 28.12
N GLY A 179 1.71 -11.23 28.48
CA GLY A 179 1.52 -9.99 29.25
C GLY A 179 1.41 -8.70 28.42
N ALA A 180 1.72 -8.68 27.13
CA ALA A 180 1.77 -7.43 26.35
C ALA A 180 0.48 -7.11 25.55
N ALA A 181 -0.49 -7.99 25.49
CA ALA A 181 -1.69 -7.84 24.67
C ALA A 181 -2.85 -7.06 25.31
N ALA A 182 -2.68 -6.42 26.44
CA ALA A 182 -3.79 -5.78 27.18
C ALA A 182 -3.47 -4.34 27.65
N VAL A 183 -2.66 -3.57 26.91
CA VAL A 183 -2.44 -2.14 27.23
C VAL A 183 -3.32 -1.24 26.36
N GLY A 184 -4.62 -1.47 26.40
CA GLY A 184 -5.60 -0.59 25.79
C GLY A 184 -6.95 -0.84 26.45
N GLY A 185 -7.18 -0.27 27.65
CA GLY A 185 -8.48 -0.33 28.32
C GLY A 185 -9.58 0.24 27.41
N ARG A 186 -10.85 -0.11 27.69
CA ARG A 186 -12.05 0.33 26.96
C ARG A 186 -12.06 1.85 26.71
N ASP A 187 -11.43 2.62 27.60
CA ASP A 187 -11.32 4.08 27.50
C ASP A 187 -10.32 4.52 26.40
N THR A 188 -9.21 3.81 26.21
CA THR A 188 -8.25 4.09 25.14
C THR A 188 -8.87 3.85 23.76
N TYR A 189 -9.63 2.76 23.61
CA TYR A 189 -10.36 2.47 22.39
C TYR A 189 -11.42 3.53 22.10
N ARG A 190 -12.21 3.89 23.09
CA ARG A 190 -13.22 4.95 22.98
C ARG A 190 -12.59 6.28 22.56
N THR A 191 -11.46 6.65 23.16
CA THR A 191 -10.73 7.88 22.83
C THR A 191 -10.30 7.90 21.37
N ALA A 192 -9.74 6.81 20.84
CA ALA A 192 -9.31 6.72 19.44
C ALA A 192 -10.49 6.82 18.48
N VAL A 193 -11.59 6.08 18.74
CA VAL A 193 -12.77 6.07 17.87
C VAL A 193 -13.49 7.43 17.85
N THR A 194 -13.41 8.20 18.94
CA THR A 194 -14.05 9.53 19.04
C THR A 194 -13.12 10.69 18.65
N ASP A 195 -11.85 10.44 18.33
CA ASP A 195 -10.93 11.52 17.95
C ASP A 195 -11.16 11.95 16.48
N ALA A 196 -11.83 13.08 16.31
CA ALA A 196 -12.11 13.64 14.99
C ALA A 196 -10.85 13.93 14.15
N ARG A 197 -9.70 14.23 14.81
CA ARG A 197 -8.41 14.47 14.12
C ARG A 197 -7.90 13.19 13.45
N LEU A 198 -8.05 12.06 14.11
CA LEU A 198 -7.67 10.76 13.54
C LEU A 198 -8.52 10.40 12.32
N TRP A 199 -9.83 10.61 12.38
CA TRP A 199 -10.73 10.32 11.27
C TRP A 199 -10.58 11.29 10.10
N LEU A 200 -10.30 12.57 10.36
CA LEU A 200 -9.94 13.51 9.31
C LEU A 200 -8.61 13.17 8.67
N LEU A 201 -7.58 12.81 9.46
CA LEU A 201 -6.31 12.34 8.91
C LEU A 201 -6.50 11.05 8.10
N TRP A 202 -7.38 10.15 8.54
CA TRP A 202 -7.75 8.93 7.81
C TRP A 202 -8.40 9.28 6.46
N LEU A 203 -9.36 10.19 6.45
CA LEU A 203 -10.07 10.62 5.23
C LEU A 203 -9.14 11.32 4.24
N VAL A 204 -8.30 12.25 4.72
CA VAL A 204 -7.28 12.92 3.89
C VAL A 204 -6.32 11.90 3.29
N SER A 205 -5.84 10.96 4.13
CA SER A 205 -4.93 9.90 3.67
C SER A 205 -5.62 8.98 2.67
N LEU A 206 -6.89 8.65 2.83
CA LEU A 206 -7.65 7.85 1.88
C LEU A 206 -7.74 8.55 0.52
N GLY A 207 -8.10 9.83 0.50
CA GLY A 207 -8.19 10.63 -0.73
C GLY A 207 -6.88 10.69 -1.51
N ALA A 208 -5.75 10.74 -0.79
CA ALA A 208 -4.41 10.71 -1.38
C ALA A 208 -3.95 9.30 -1.78
N LEU A 209 -4.29 8.26 -0.99
CA LEU A 209 -3.82 6.90 -1.22
C LEU A 209 -4.64 6.13 -2.26
N ILE A 210 -5.87 6.54 -2.58
CA ILE A 210 -6.62 5.98 -3.73
C ILE A 210 -5.84 6.17 -5.03
N PRO A 211 -5.33 7.36 -5.40
CA PRO A 211 -4.44 7.50 -6.55
C PRO A 211 -3.15 6.67 -6.45
N VAL A 212 -2.53 6.57 -5.26
CA VAL A 212 -1.32 5.75 -5.07
C VAL A 212 -1.63 4.26 -5.33
N ALA A 213 -2.71 3.73 -4.78
CA ALA A 213 -3.16 2.36 -5.07
C ALA A 213 -3.53 2.20 -6.54
N GLY A 214 -4.04 3.25 -7.16
CA GLY A 214 -4.42 3.32 -8.56
C GLY A 214 -3.24 3.16 -9.52
N LEU A 215 -2.01 3.46 -9.14
CA LEU A 215 -0.82 3.14 -9.94
C LEU A 215 -0.69 1.64 -10.23
N PHE A 216 -1.27 0.80 -9.36
CA PHE A 216 -1.22 -0.67 -9.48
C PHE A 216 -2.56 -1.29 -9.89
N SER A 217 -3.64 -0.52 -10.04
CA SER A 217 -4.97 -1.02 -10.40
C SER A 217 -5.68 -0.16 -11.44
N ILE A 218 -5.74 1.17 -11.27
CA ILE A 218 -6.39 2.08 -12.21
C ILE A 218 -5.56 2.21 -13.49
N LEU A 219 -4.25 2.46 -13.32
CA LEU A 219 -3.35 2.69 -14.45
C LEU A 219 -3.26 1.48 -15.40
N PRO A 220 -2.97 0.24 -14.92
CA PRO A 220 -2.94 -0.92 -15.82
C PRO A 220 -4.33 -1.22 -16.42
N LEU A 221 -5.42 -0.94 -15.71
CA LEU A 221 -6.77 -1.12 -16.25
C LEU A 221 -7.08 -0.13 -17.37
N LEU A 222 -6.68 1.14 -17.25
CA LEU A 222 -6.81 2.14 -18.31
C LEU A 222 -5.94 1.82 -19.54
N MET A 223 -4.71 1.35 -19.31
CA MET A 223 -3.79 0.99 -20.40
C MET A 223 -4.26 -0.25 -21.14
N ASP A 224 -4.82 -1.23 -20.44
CA ASP A 224 -5.43 -2.43 -21.03
C ASP A 224 -6.70 -2.08 -21.83
N ASP A 225 -7.57 -1.21 -21.30
CA ASP A 225 -8.75 -0.69 -22.01
C ASP A 225 -8.38 0.10 -23.29
N ALA A 226 -7.24 0.80 -23.26
CA ALA A 226 -6.67 1.48 -24.43
C ALA A 226 -5.95 0.51 -25.41
N GLY A 227 -5.94 -0.79 -25.15
CA GLY A 227 -5.28 -1.80 -25.99
C GLY A 227 -3.76 -1.78 -25.95
N LEU A 228 -3.16 -1.17 -24.93
CA LEU A 228 -1.70 -1.14 -24.77
C LEU A 228 -1.20 -2.43 -24.12
N PRO A 229 -0.06 -2.97 -24.57
CA PRO A 229 0.47 -4.23 -24.03
C PRO A 229 0.96 -4.07 -22.58
N ALA A 230 1.05 -5.19 -21.85
CA ALA A 230 1.54 -5.21 -20.48
C ALA A 230 2.97 -4.66 -20.32
N SER A 231 3.80 -4.77 -21.37
CA SER A 231 5.14 -4.15 -21.42
C SER A 231 5.08 -2.62 -21.36
N ALA A 232 4.08 -1.98 -21.98
CA ALA A 232 3.88 -0.53 -21.88
C ALA A 232 3.62 -0.12 -20.41
N TYR A 233 2.80 -0.86 -19.68
CA TYR A 233 2.61 -0.66 -18.25
C TYR A 233 3.92 -0.88 -17.47
N GLY A 234 4.70 -1.90 -17.82
CA GLY A 234 6.04 -2.13 -17.25
C GLY A 234 6.91 -0.88 -17.28
N TRP A 235 6.95 -0.18 -18.41
CA TRP A 235 7.72 1.07 -18.56
C TRP A 235 7.19 2.21 -17.65
N THR A 236 5.90 2.30 -17.41
CA THR A 236 5.36 3.28 -16.44
C THR A 236 5.86 3.02 -15.02
N GLN A 237 5.96 1.75 -14.63
CA GLN A 237 6.48 1.35 -13.32
C GLN A 237 7.98 1.64 -13.18
N VAL A 238 8.77 1.40 -14.23
CA VAL A 238 10.20 1.74 -14.24
C VAL A 238 10.39 3.24 -14.09
N ALA A 239 9.68 4.04 -14.88
CA ALA A 239 9.78 5.50 -14.82
C ALA A 239 9.38 6.04 -13.45
N SER A 240 8.27 5.54 -12.89
CA SER A 240 7.81 5.90 -11.54
C SER A 240 8.85 5.58 -10.48
N ALA A 241 9.42 4.38 -10.50
CA ALA A 241 10.43 3.98 -9.53
C ALA A 241 11.74 4.78 -9.68
N CYS A 242 12.19 5.06 -10.91
CA CYS A 242 13.32 5.96 -11.14
C CYS A 242 13.04 7.36 -10.57
N THR A 243 11.82 7.89 -10.77
CA THR A 243 11.42 9.18 -10.23
C THR A 243 11.42 9.18 -8.69
N VAL A 244 10.91 8.10 -8.06
CA VAL A 244 10.99 7.92 -6.59
C VAL A 244 12.44 7.94 -6.13
N LEU A 245 13.34 7.17 -6.77
CA LEU A 245 14.75 7.09 -6.37
C LEU A 245 15.46 8.44 -6.46
N VAL A 246 15.22 9.20 -7.54
CA VAL A 246 15.81 10.52 -7.74
C VAL A 246 15.27 11.55 -6.73
N LEU A 247 13.96 11.55 -6.49
CA LEU A 247 13.31 12.57 -5.66
C LEU A 247 13.33 12.26 -4.17
N SER A 248 13.44 10.99 -3.75
CA SER A 248 13.33 10.61 -2.34
C SER A 248 14.36 11.31 -1.46
N VAL A 249 15.63 11.36 -1.86
CA VAL A 249 16.70 11.92 -1.04
C VAL A 249 16.53 13.44 -0.83
N PRO A 250 16.41 14.26 -1.91
CA PRO A 250 16.27 15.71 -1.73
C PRO A 250 14.95 16.08 -1.01
N LEU A 251 13.86 15.39 -1.33
CA LEU A 251 12.57 15.70 -0.77
C LEU A 251 12.47 15.31 0.72
N ASN A 252 12.98 14.14 1.11
CA ASN A 252 13.03 13.72 2.51
C ASN A 252 13.93 14.64 3.35
N ARG A 253 15.07 15.12 2.82
CA ARG A 253 15.91 16.10 3.49
C ARG A 253 15.20 17.44 3.70
N TRP A 254 14.45 17.89 2.70
CA TRP A 254 13.67 19.11 2.80
C TRP A 254 12.54 18.97 3.81
N LEU A 255 11.79 17.85 3.80
CA LEU A 255 10.73 17.54 4.75
C LEU A 255 11.25 17.48 6.19
N ALA A 256 12.40 16.83 6.42
CA ALA A 256 13.03 16.76 7.73
C ALA A 256 13.41 18.15 8.28
N ARG A 257 13.99 19.01 7.42
CA ARG A 257 14.31 20.42 7.80
C ARG A 257 13.06 21.23 8.09
N ARG A 258 11.97 20.97 7.39
CA ARG A 258 10.70 21.65 7.64
C ARG A 258 10.08 21.19 8.96
N ALA A 259 10.10 19.90 9.24
CA ALA A 259 9.63 19.32 10.50
C ALA A 259 10.44 19.86 11.71
N SER A 260 11.78 19.92 11.60
CA SER A 260 12.63 20.44 12.68
C SER A 260 12.41 21.93 12.98
N ARG A 261 11.84 22.69 12.04
CA ARG A 261 11.43 24.10 12.24
C ARG A 261 10.02 24.24 12.85
N GLY A 262 9.37 23.15 13.22
CA GLY A 262 8.00 23.17 13.75
C GLY A 262 6.93 23.61 12.74
N ALA A 263 7.22 23.60 11.44
CA ALA A 263 6.26 24.01 10.43
C ALA A 263 5.15 22.96 10.26
N SER A 264 3.89 23.41 10.14
CA SER A 264 2.75 22.50 9.94
C SER A 264 2.92 21.64 8.70
N MET A 265 2.60 20.35 8.83
CA MET A 265 2.60 19.39 7.74
C MET A 265 1.26 19.32 7.00
N VAL A 266 0.19 19.92 7.54
CA VAL A 266 -1.16 19.88 6.92
C VAL A 266 -1.20 20.48 5.52
N PRO A 267 -0.57 21.66 5.23
CA PRO A 267 -0.56 22.20 3.87
C PRO A 267 0.17 21.29 2.88
N LEU A 268 1.22 20.59 3.31
CA LEU A 268 1.94 19.64 2.46
C LEU A 268 1.09 18.42 2.14
N LEU A 269 0.33 17.94 3.12
CA LEU A 269 -0.60 16.84 2.93
C LEU A 269 -1.72 17.22 1.95
N ALA A 270 -2.24 18.47 2.02
CA ALA A 270 -3.21 19.00 1.07
C ALA A 270 -2.67 19.04 -0.36
N VAL A 271 -1.47 19.62 -0.55
CA VAL A 271 -0.81 19.67 -1.86
C VAL A 271 -0.52 18.28 -2.39
N SER A 272 -0.08 17.35 -1.54
CA SER A 272 0.17 15.96 -1.93
C SER A 272 -1.08 15.27 -2.45
N SER A 273 -2.20 15.43 -1.75
CA SER A 273 -3.48 14.85 -2.15
C SER A 273 -3.93 15.39 -3.52
N LEU A 274 -3.79 16.70 -3.74
CA LEU A 274 -4.11 17.32 -5.02
C LEU A 274 -3.20 16.81 -6.15
N VAL A 275 -1.89 16.80 -5.94
CA VAL A 275 -0.91 16.35 -6.94
C VAL A 275 -1.11 14.88 -7.30
N LEU A 276 -1.40 14.03 -6.33
CA LEU A 276 -1.69 12.60 -6.55
C LEU A 276 -2.99 12.42 -7.35
N GLY A 277 -4.05 13.10 -6.96
CA GLY A 277 -5.34 13.05 -7.65
C GLY A 277 -5.25 13.56 -9.08
N ALA A 278 -4.60 14.72 -9.30
CA ALA A 278 -4.43 15.31 -10.64
C ALA A 278 -3.45 14.46 -11.49
N GLY A 279 -2.36 13.96 -10.91
CA GLY A 279 -1.37 13.15 -11.61
C GLY A 279 -2.00 11.86 -12.15
N LEU A 280 -2.57 11.02 -11.30
CA LEU A 280 -3.22 9.80 -11.78
C LEU A 280 -4.51 10.10 -12.55
N GLY A 281 -5.25 11.15 -12.18
CA GLY A 281 -6.43 11.58 -12.93
C GLY A 281 -6.11 11.93 -14.40
N SER A 282 -4.94 12.55 -14.67
CA SER A 282 -4.51 12.83 -16.04
C SER A 282 -4.29 11.56 -16.88
N ALA A 283 -4.10 10.39 -16.27
CA ALA A 283 -4.03 9.13 -16.99
C ALA A 283 -5.34 8.78 -17.72
N GLY A 284 -6.50 9.22 -17.22
CA GLY A 284 -7.78 9.03 -17.91
C GLY A 284 -7.96 9.92 -19.16
N LEU A 285 -7.00 10.80 -19.44
CA LEU A 285 -6.94 11.64 -20.64
C LEU A 285 -5.79 11.21 -21.57
N ALA A 286 -5.05 10.18 -21.19
CA ALA A 286 -3.90 9.66 -21.94
C ALA A 286 -4.36 8.66 -22.99
N ASP A 287 -3.70 8.65 -24.14
CA ASP A 287 -3.95 7.74 -25.27
C ASP A 287 -2.64 7.09 -25.79
N SER A 288 -1.51 7.39 -25.17
CA SER A 288 -0.20 6.86 -25.56
C SER A 288 0.66 6.54 -24.34
N THR A 289 1.58 5.56 -24.48
CA THR A 289 2.48 5.14 -23.39
C THR A 289 3.25 6.31 -22.77
N PRO A 290 3.83 7.28 -23.49
CA PRO A 290 4.50 8.43 -22.88
C PRO A 290 3.59 9.29 -22.01
N GLN A 291 2.32 9.48 -22.38
CA GLN A 291 1.36 10.25 -21.59
C GLN A 291 1.02 9.52 -20.29
N TYR A 292 0.84 8.20 -20.33
CA TYR A 292 0.66 7.38 -19.11
C TYR A 292 1.89 7.42 -18.18
N VAL A 293 3.10 7.40 -18.76
CA VAL A 293 4.35 7.57 -18.00
C VAL A 293 4.38 8.93 -17.30
N ILE A 294 4.05 10.01 -18.01
CA ILE A 294 4.01 11.36 -17.43
C ILE A 294 2.98 11.43 -16.30
N ALA A 295 1.76 10.92 -16.54
CA ALA A 295 0.68 10.90 -15.55
C ALA A 295 1.11 10.15 -14.26
N ALA A 296 1.77 9.01 -14.40
CA ALA A 296 2.29 8.25 -13.27
C ALA A 296 3.37 9.04 -12.51
N CYS A 297 4.32 9.66 -13.23
CA CYS A 297 5.44 10.39 -12.61
C CYS A 297 5.02 11.69 -11.91
N ILE A 298 3.97 12.38 -12.39
CA ILE A 298 3.45 13.61 -11.75
C ILE A 298 3.05 13.35 -10.29
N GLY A 299 2.47 12.18 -9.99
CA GLY A 299 2.03 11.83 -8.64
C GLY A 299 3.17 11.56 -7.65
N ILE A 300 4.36 11.16 -8.12
CA ILE A 300 5.44 10.66 -7.26
C ILE A 300 5.88 11.64 -6.16
N PRO A 301 6.09 12.95 -6.40
CA PRO A 301 6.39 13.88 -5.31
C PRO A 301 5.32 13.89 -4.22
N GLY A 302 4.05 13.82 -4.61
CA GLY A 302 2.93 13.72 -3.69
C GLY A 302 2.96 12.42 -2.88
N GLU A 303 3.29 11.29 -3.50
CA GLU A 303 3.44 10.00 -2.82
C GLU A 303 4.51 10.04 -1.73
N ILE A 304 5.69 10.57 -2.02
CA ILE A 304 6.76 10.71 -1.03
C ILE A 304 6.32 11.58 0.15
N VAL A 305 5.69 12.73 -0.15
CA VAL A 305 5.28 13.70 0.86
C VAL A 305 4.13 13.18 1.72
N VAL A 306 3.13 12.49 1.14
CA VAL A 306 1.96 12.03 1.90
C VAL A 306 2.33 11.08 3.02
N PHE A 307 3.24 10.11 2.77
CA PHE A 307 3.65 9.17 3.81
C PHE A 307 4.41 9.86 4.95
N VAL A 308 5.29 10.82 4.65
CA VAL A 308 6.05 11.56 5.68
C VAL A 308 5.15 12.53 6.44
N ALA A 309 4.30 13.29 5.74
CA ALA A 309 3.43 14.28 6.36
C ALA A 309 2.34 13.63 7.22
N ALA A 310 1.71 12.56 6.72
CA ALA A 310 0.65 11.87 7.46
C ALA A 310 1.20 11.16 8.71
N THR A 311 2.37 10.50 8.64
CA THR A 311 3.01 9.92 9.83
C THR A 311 3.39 10.97 10.86
N ALA A 312 3.96 12.09 10.44
CA ALA A 312 4.30 13.19 11.36
C ALA A 312 3.06 13.77 12.05
N LEU A 313 1.94 13.92 11.35
CA LEU A 313 0.67 14.35 11.94
C LEU A 313 0.07 13.30 12.86
N LEU A 314 0.15 12.02 12.48
CA LEU A 314 -0.28 10.91 13.31
C LEU A 314 0.45 10.90 14.65
N ASP A 315 1.78 11.06 14.63
CA ASP A 315 2.60 11.11 15.84
C ASP A 315 2.20 12.28 16.77
N GLN A 316 1.83 13.43 16.19
CA GLN A 316 1.37 14.61 16.96
C GLN A 316 0.03 14.41 17.66
N ILE A 317 -0.90 13.65 17.05
CA ILE A 317 -2.25 13.46 17.62
C ILE A 317 -2.34 12.23 18.52
N THR A 318 -1.35 11.34 18.46
CA THR A 318 -1.39 10.02 19.11
C THR A 318 -0.99 10.10 20.59
N PRO A 319 -1.88 9.72 21.54
CA PRO A 319 -1.49 9.57 22.94
C PRO A 319 -0.45 8.45 23.11
N PRO A 320 0.53 8.60 24.04
CA PRO A 320 1.59 7.60 24.24
C PRO A 320 1.08 6.17 24.48
N GLN A 321 -0.08 6.05 25.16
CA GLN A 321 -0.69 4.77 25.52
C GLN A 321 -1.49 4.13 24.37
N ALA A 322 -1.79 4.88 23.29
CA ALA A 322 -2.64 4.46 22.17
C ALA A 322 -1.89 4.32 20.83
N ARG A 323 -0.56 4.35 20.83
CA ARG A 323 0.26 4.39 19.59
C ARG A 323 -0.09 3.27 18.62
N GLY A 324 -0.19 2.04 19.09
CA GLY A 324 -0.53 0.89 18.24
C GLY A 324 -1.94 0.98 17.65
N LEU A 325 -2.92 1.46 18.43
CA LEU A 325 -4.30 1.60 17.97
C LEU A 325 -4.44 2.69 16.90
N TYR A 326 -3.86 3.88 17.13
CA TYR A 326 -3.87 4.98 16.16
C TYR A 326 -3.15 4.59 14.86
N ALA A 327 -1.98 3.96 14.96
CA ALA A 327 -1.23 3.46 13.81
C ALA A 327 -2.01 2.38 13.04
N GLY A 328 -2.72 1.50 13.74
CA GLY A 328 -3.58 0.48 13.13
C GLY A 328 -4.77 1.06 12.38
N ILE A 329 -5.48 2.03 13.00
CA ILE A 329 -6.60 2.73 12.34
C ILE A 329 -6.09 3.49 11.12
N TRP A 330 -5.04 4.28 11.25
CA TRP A 330 -4.48 4.99 10.11
C TRP A 330 -3.94 4.05 9.03
N GLY A 331 -3.27 2.96 9.41
CA GLY A 331 -2.75 1.95 8.47
C GLY A 331 -3.83 1.28 7.63
N SER A 332 -5.08 1.21 8.11
CA SER A 332 -6.21 0.68 7.34
C SER A 332 -6.57 1.53 6.11
N THR A 333 -6.11 2.79 6.03
CA THR A 333 -6.36 3.65 4.86
C THR A 333 -5.79 3.08 3.59
N LEU A 334 -4.59 2.49 3.63
CA LEU A 334 -3.97 1.91 2.43
C LEU A 334 -4.75 0.68 1.95
N ALA A 335 -5.22 -0.16 2.88
CA ALA A 335 -6.06 -1.30 2.52
C ALA A 335 -7.41 -0.86 1.94
N ALA A 336 -8.03 0.17 2.53
CA ALA A 336 -9.25 0.78 1.98
C ALA A 336 -9.00 1.36 0.57
N ALA A 337 -7.86 2.02 0.35
CA ALA A 337 -7.49 2.55 -0.96
C ALA A 337 -7.33 1.45 -2.01
N VAL A 338 -6.72 0.31 -1.67
CA VAL A 338 -6.56 -0.84 -2.59
C VAL A 338 -7.89 -1.48 -2.94
N ILE A 339 -8.91 -1.39 -2.06
CA ILE A 339 -10.28 -1.83 -2.36
C ILE A 339 -11.00 -0.80 -3.23
N CYS A 340 -10.94 0.48 -2.84
CA CYS A 340 -11.70 1.56 -3.48
C CYS A 340 -11.18 1.92 -4.88
N ALA A 341 -9.85 1.89 -5.10
CA ALA A 341 -9.26 2.32 -6.37
C ALA A 341 -9.77 1.50 -7.57
N PRO A 342 -9.67 0.16 -7.60
CA PRO A 342 -10.18 -0.61 -8.73
C PRO A 342 -11.70 -0.58 -8.84
N ALA A 343 -12.44 -0.54 -7.72
CA ALA A 343 -13.89 -0.43 -7.73
C ALA A 343 -14.35 0.88 -8.36
N LEU A 344 -13.71 1.99 -8.01
CA LEU A 344 -13.97 3.31 -8.59
C LEU A 344 -13.63 3.35 -10.08
N ALA A 345 -12.48 2.77 -10.47
CA ALA A 345 -12.06 2.71 -11.86
C ALA A 345 -13.03 1.90 -12.72
N GLY A 346 -13.40 0.70 -12.27
CA GLY A 346 -14.32 -0.15 -13.00
C GLY A 346 -15.70 0.46 -13.16
N TRP A 347 -16.23 1.09 -12.10
CA TRP A 347 -17.48 1.83 -12.17
C TRP A 347 -17.37 3.01 -13.15
N SER A 348 -16.31 3.79 -13.07
CA SER A 348 -16.11 4.97 -13.92
C SER A 348 -15.97 4.57 -15.40
N LEU A 349 -15.17 3.53 -15.71
CA LEU A 349 -14.99 3.05 -17.07
C LEU A 349 -16.31 2.56 -17.68
N THR A 350 -17.14 1.86 -16.91
CA THR A 350 -18.42 1.34 -17.39
C THR A 350 -19.49 2.42 -17.57
N GLN A 351 -19.45 3.51 -16.80
CA GLN A 351 -20.47 4.57 -16.85
C GLN A 351 -20.11 5.76 -17.76
N GLY A 352 -18.84 6.08 -17.92
CA GLY A 352 -18.42 7.26 -18.66
C GLY A 352 -17.00 7.19 -19.23
N GLY A 353 -16.44 5.98 -19.32
CA GLY A 353 -15.12 5.75 -19.92
C GLY A 353 -13.94 6.37 -19.17
N PRO A 354 -12.78 6.49 -19.85
CA PRO A 354 -11.56 7.01 -19.25
C PRO A 354 -11.69 8.44 -18.69
N GLN A 355 -12.51 9.29 -19.33
CA GLN A 355 -12.74 10.67 -18.85
C GLN A 355 -13.40 10.69 -17.47
N LEU A 356 -14.33 9.77 -17.19
CA LEU A 356 -14.94 9.68 -15.87
C LEU A 356 -13.93 9.16 -14.83
N VAL A 357 -13.00 8.29 -15.21
CA VAL A 357 -11.88 7.89 -14.34
C VAL A 357 -11.01 9.10 -14.01
N ALA A 358 -10.70 9.96 -15.00
CA ALA A 358 -9.96 11.20 -14.75
C ALA A 358 -10.64 12.07 -13.70
N VAL A 359 -11.95 12.31 -13.87
CA VAL A 359 -12.75 13.15 -12.96
C VAL A 359 -12.80 12.53 -11.55
N THR A 360 -13.17 11.27 -11.44
CA THR A 360 -13.37 10.62 -10.14
C THR A 360 -12.06 10.48 -9.35
N THR A 361 -10.95 10.17 -10.03
CA THR A 361 -9.63 10.10 -9.40
C THR A 361 -9.15 11.47 -8.93
N THR A 362 -9.35 12.51 -9.75
CA THR A 362 -9.04 13.90 -9.35
C THR A 362 -9.90 14.34 -8.18
N LEU A 363 -11.20 14.01 -8.18
CA LEU A 363 -12.10 14.30 -7.06
C LEU A 363 -11.66 13.65 -5.75
N CYS A 364 -11.11 12.44 -5.77
CA CYS A 364 -10.52 11.84 -4.57
C CYS A 364 -9.42 12.72 -3.97
N GLY A 365 -8.51 13.23 -4.81
CA GLY A 365 -7.46 14.15 -4.38
C GLY A 365 -8.02 15.47 -3.85
N LEU A 366 -9.05 16.03 -4.51
CA LEU A 366 -9.72 17.26 -4.06
C LEU A 366 -10.44 17.08 -2.72
N ILE A 367 -11.12 15.94 -2.51
CA ILE A 367 -11.76 15.61 -1.22
C ILE A 367 -10.70 15.54 -0.12
N GLY A 368 -9.58 14.86 -0.36
CA GLY A 368 -8.46 14.82 0.57
C GLY A 368 -7.90 16.21 0.87
N THR A 369 -7.75 17.05 -0.16
CA THR A 369 -7.30 18.44 -0.01
C THR A 369 -8.29 19.26 0.82
N ALA A 370 -9.58 19.17 0.54
CA ALA A 370 -10.62 19.89 1.26
C ALA A 370 -10.71 19.44 2.73
N ALA A 371 -10.56 18.15 3.01
CA ALA A 371 -10.56 17.63 4.36
C ALA A 371 -9.35 18.09 5.21
N CYS A 372 -8.29 18.62 4.58
CA CYS A 372 -7.20 19.26 5.30
C CYS A 372 -7.61 20.57 5.97
N LEU A 373 -8.66 21.26 5.51
CA LEU A 373 -9.12 22.52 6.11
C LEU A 373 -9.61 22.31 7.56
N PRO A 374 -10.60 21.43 7.83
CA PRO A 374 -11.02 21.17 9.19
C PRO A 374 -9.91 20.51 10.02
N LEU A 375 -9.04 19.67 9.42
CA LEU A 375 -7.89 19.10 10.11
C LEU A 375 -6.95 20.22 10.60
N ALA A 376 -6.64 21.22 9.78
CA ALA A 376 -5.81 22.34 10.17
C ALA A 376 -6.40 23.12 11.35
N VAL A 377 -7.70 23.38 11.36
CA VAL A 377 -8.39 24.05 12.47
C VAL A 377 -8.26 23.23 13.76
N LEU A 378 -8.50 21.93 13.72
CA LEU A 378 -8.40 21.05 14.89
C LEU A 378 -6.95 20.86 15.40
N MET A 379 -5.96 21.00 14.51
CA MET A 379 -4.54 20.95 14.90
C MET A 379 -4.05 22.24 15.55
N HIS A 380 -4.66 23.40 15.26
CA HIS A 380 -4.32 24.68 15.88
C HIS A 380 -4.94 24.85 17.28
N HIS A 381 -5.96 24.05 17.63
CA HIS A 381 -6.60 24.05 18.96
C HIS A 381 -6.16 22.78 19.71
N PRO A 382 -4.99 22.76 20.37
CA PRO A 382 -4.61 21.62 21.18
C PRO A 382 -5.64 21.44 22.28
N ARG A 383 -6.15 20.21 22.44
CA ARG A 383 -6.94 19.87 23.64
C ARG A 383 -6.08 20.21 24.83
N THR A 384 -6.49 21.17 25.66
CA THR A 384 -6.00 21.28 27.03
C THR A 384 -6.15 19.90 27.65
N HIS A 385 -5.05 19.20 27.87
CA HIS A 385 -5.04 17.97 28.62
C HIS A 385 -5.64 18.30 29.99
N GLN A 386 -6.92 17.98 30.18
CA GLN A 386 -7.42 17.80 31.53
C GLN A 386 -6.61 16.63 32.10
N ALA A 387 -5.61 16.98 32.90
CA ALA A 387 -4.93 16.03 33.76
C ALA A 387 -6.04 15.34 34.55
N LEU A 388 -6.22 14.03 34.31
CA LEU A 388 -7.06 13.22 35.17
C LEU A 388 -6.50 13.35 36.56
N PRO A 389 -7.33 13.68 37.58
CA PRO A 389 -6.85 13.75 38.95
C PRO A 389 -6.33 12.36 39.32
N VAL A 390 -5.06 12.30 39.70
CA VAL A 390 -4.46 11.13 40.33
C VAL A 390 -5.26 10.88 41.61
N LYS A 391 -6.02 9.79 41.65
CA LYS A 391 -6.60 9.24 42.86
C LYS A 391 -5.79 8.02 43.27
#